data_86dbbfc15b446ff53f2041bfb68d4841
#
_entry.id   86dbbfc15b446ff53f2041bfb68d4841
#
_cell.length_a   1.000
_cell.length_b   1.000
_cell.length_c   1.000
_cell.angle_alpha   90.00
_cell.angle_beta   90.00
_cell.angle_gamma   90.00
#
_symmetry.space_group_name_H-M   'P 1'
#
loop_
_entity.id
_entity.type
_entity.pdbx_description
1 polymer ?
#
loop_
_entity_poly.entity_id
_entity_poly.type
_entity_poly.pdbx_seq_one_letter_code
_entity_poly.pdbx_strand_id
1 'polypeptide(L)'
;MLVPAYSGRPELWLGHYNPERLGTLGLEWNRASEVTDGVEFYVNMIAYKVPKKDLATFCNDLREKDIEVGVNGGYFDWVSLPDEFGNQSPDTPIQERVRMDMKAGVGVETAQVEMKKLKNLIDAAGGIDLITLDGPIRRLLYPGADTGRTTVEGDAQGFAKQSEAVEEIIEYMRTWRKSHPNVRFVILTNFPNWGWRGDVAYWASGPQGMYWGDYKPAIESLIRRCQEAGVPLDGIRVDNPYEFATGQFELRNTKWPEPIKDPKTVDWLPRILELEKITRTAGLKFDLIVNSEYGGATSNQAFAERSLEYLDLYHRKGGRPDRYILEGWFQYPDQLGPDTQPFTLSHTVTEFAQRIGMRSMEQPSSSE
;
A
#
# COMPACT_ATOMS: atom_id res chain seq x y z
N MET A 1 -26.83 13.07 -7.24
CA MET A 1 -25.70 13.99 -7.41
C MET A 1 -24.64 13.25 -8.21
N LEU A 2 -24.17 13.82 -9.31
CA LEU A 2 -23.02 13.31 -10.04
C LEU A 2 -21.79 13.58 -9.17
N VAL A 3 -21.03 12.55 -8.87
CA VAL A 3 -19.72 12.69 -8.21
C VAL A 3 -18.84 13.50 -9.16
N PRO A 4 -18.17 14.57 -8.70
CA PRO A 4 -17.25 15.31 -9.55
C PRO A 4 -16.21 14.35 -10.12
N ALA A 5 -16.06 14.32 -11.44
CA ALA A 5 -14.95 13.63 -12.04
C ALA A 5 -13.66 14.39 -11.63
N TYR A 6 -12.65 13.66 -11.16
CA TYR A 6 -11.32 14.21 -11.00
C TYR A 6 -10.87 14.78 -12.36
N SER A 7 -10.53 16.06 -12.42
CA SER A 7 -10.26 16.77 -13.68
C SER A 7 -8.80 16.61 -14.17
N GLY A 8 -7.98 15.87 -13.43
CA GLY A 8 -6.59 15.59 -13.76
C GLY A 8 -6.40 14.22 -14.43
N ARG A 9 -5.22 13.99 -15.01
CA ARG A 9 -4.82 12.65 -15.37
C ARG A 9 -4.65 11.80 -14.09
N PRO A 10 -4.91 10.48 -14.13
CA PRO A 10 -4.60 9.62 -12.98
C PRO A 10 -3.09 9.60 -12.73
N GLU A 11 -2.70 9.46 -11.46
CA GLU A 11 -1.33 9.25 -11.06
C GLU A 11 -0.96 7.76 -11.22
N LEU A 12 0.29 7.49 -11.61
CA LEU A 12 0.84 6.14 -11.67
C LEU A 12 2.04 6.03 -10.73
N TRP A 13 1.93 5.17 -9.76
CA TRP A 13 2.94 4.91 -8.75
C TRP A 13 3.50 3.49 -8.89
N LEU A 14 4.75 3.34 -8.50
CA LEU A 14 5.48 2.10 -8.53
C LEU A 14 5.83 1.67 -7.11
N GLY A 15 5.50 0.44 -6.74
CA GLY A 15 5.89 -0.17 -5.47
C GLY A 15 6.59 -1.51 -5.69
N HIS A 16 7.65 -1.78 -4.91
CA HIS A 16 8.27 -3.09 -4.90
C HIS A 16 8.80 -3.42 -3.51
N TYR A 17 8.52 -4.63 -3.05
CA TYR A 17 8.90 -5.03 -1.70
C TYR A 17 10.43 -5.12 -1.51
N ASN A 18 11.20 -5.29 -2.60
CA ASN A 18 12.65 -5.30 -2.56
C ASN A 18 13.23 -3.94 -3.01
N PRO A 19 13.56 -3.04 -2.06
CA PRO A 19 14.04 -1.71 -2.39
C PRO A 19 15.43 -1.69 -3.04
N GLU A 20 16.25 -2.74 -2.86
CA GLU A 20 17.54 -2.85 -3.55
C GLU A 20 17.35 -2.92 -5.07
N ARG A 21 16.31 -3.63 -5.50
CA ARG A 21 15.96 -3.71 -6.91
C ARG A 21 15.45 -2.38 -7.44
N LEU A 22 14.60 -1.69 -6.69
CA LEU A 22 14.14 -0.34 -7.07
C LEU A 22 15.31 0.63 -7.26
N GLY A 23 16.33 0.56 -6.41
CA GLY A 23 17.52 1.39 -6.52
C GLY A 23 18.32 1.20 -7.81
N THR A 24 18.10 0.11 -8.55
CA THR A 24 18.75 -0.14 -9.84
C THR A 24 17.93 0.36 -11.04
N LEU A 25 16.67 0.74 -10.86
CA LEU A 25 15.79 1.20 -11.94
C LEU A 25 16.29 2.50 -12.61
N GLY A 26 16.87 3.42 -11.86
CA GLY A 26 17.29 4.72 -12.37
C GLY A 26 18.21 4.68 -13.58
N LEU A 27 18.81 3.54 -13.87
CA LEU A 27 19.69 3.37 -15.04
C LEU A 27 18.97 2.82 -16.29
N GLU A 28 17.78 2.23 -16.14
CA GLU A 28 17.17 1.40 -17.19
C GLU A 28 15.66 1.63 -17.39
N TRP A 29 15.13 2.74 -16.90
CA TRP A 29 13.68 3.03 -16.92
C TRP A 29 13.29 4.38 -17.49
N ASN A 30 13.99 4.83 -18.54
CA ASN A 30 13.81 6.16 -19.10
C ASN A 30 12.36 6.45 -19.48
N ARG A 31 11.70 5.54 -20.22
CA ARG A 31 10.30 5.70 -20.63
C ARG A 31 9.33 5.52 -19.45
N ALA A 32 9.61 4.55 -18.59
CA ALA A 32 8.79 4.31 -17.42
C ALA A 32 8.81 5.50 -16.46
N SER A 33 9.97 6.15 -16.28
CA SER A 33 10.10 7.33 -15.42
C SER A 33 9.30 8.54 -15.93
N GLU A 34 9.11 8.69 -17.24
CA GLU A 34 8.32 9.78 -17.82
C GLU A 34 6.82 9.70 -17.48
N VAL A 35 6.36 8.50 -17.12
CA VAL A 35 4.95 8.22 -16.81
C VAL A 35 4.71 7.84 -15.34
N THR A 36 5.77 7.80 -14.54
CA THR A 36 5.71 7.48 -13.11
C THR A 36 5.64 8.77 -12.30
N ASP A 37 4.61 8.93 -11.50
CA ASP A 37 4.42 10.09 -10.63
C ASP A 37 5.06 9.89 -9.24
N GLY A 38 5.21 8.64 -8.79
CA GLY A 38 5.81 8.36 -7.50
C GLY A 38 6.34 6.93 -7.36
N VAL A 39 7.23 6.78 -6.40
CA VAL A 39 7.79 5.48 -5.99
C VAL A 39 7.53 5.27 -4.51
N GLU A 40 6.99 4.12 -4.15
CA GLU A 40 6.69 3.78 -2.77
C GLU A 40 7.64 2.71 -2.22
N PHE A 41 8.20 2.97 -1.05
CA PHE A 41 9.07 2.08 -0.32
C PHE A 41 8.38 1.50 0.92
N TYR A 42 8.78 0.31 1.33
CA TYR A 42 8.31 -0.28 2.59
C TYR A 42 9.25 0.08 3.72
N VAL A 43 8.72 0.70 4.79
CA VAL A 43 9.50 1.18 5.94
C VAL A 43 10.45 0.11 6.48
N ASN A 44 9.96 -1.13 6.62
CA ASN A 44 10.74 -2.22 7.17
C ASN A 44 11.81 -2.78 6.21
N MET A 45 11.73 -2.48 4.93
CA MET A 45 12.68 -2.96 3.94
C MET A 45 13.74 -1.92 3.62
N ILE A 46 13.32 -0.67 3.39
CA ILE A 46 14.22 0.40 2.98
C ILE A 46 15.24 0.75 4.08
N ALA A 47 14.84 0.57 5.34
CA ALA A 47 15.70 0.90 6.48
C ALA A 47 17.00 0.09 6.53
N TYR A 48 17.04 -1.11 5.92
CA TYR A 48 18.14 -2.08 6.13
C TYR A 48 18.83 -2.54 4.88
N LYS A 49 18.16 -2.49 3.73
CA LYS A 49 18.61 -3.22 2.55
C LYS A 49 19.37 -2.36 1.55
N VAL A 50 19.22 -1.04 1.61
CA VAL A 50 19.84 -0.15 0.63
C VAL A 50 20.97 0.65 1.28
N PRO A 51 22.21 0.52 0.78
CA PRO A 51 23.32 1.34 1.24
C PRO A 51 23.02 2.83 1.08
N LYS A 52 23.40 3.65 2.05
CA LYS A 52 23.12 5.11 2.06
C LYS A 52 23.55 5.81 0.78
N LYS A 53 24.69 5.41 0.20
CA LYS A 53 25.21 5.98 -1.05
C LYS A 53 24.28 5.70 -2.22
N ASP A 54 23.82 4.47 -2.35
CA ASP A 54 22.97 4.05 -3.46
C ASP A 54 21.60 4.67 -3.34
N LEU A 55 21.08 4.77 -2.11
CA LEU A 55 19.83 5.47 -1.80
C LEU A 55 19.89 6.95 -2.18
N ALA A 56 21.00 7.63 -1.87
CA ALA A 56 21.18 9.03 -2.25
C ALA A 56 21.22 9.21 -3.77
N THR A 57 21.88 8.32 -4.49
CA THR A 57 21.94 8.35 -5.98
C THR A 57 20.53 8.17 -6.55
N PHE A 58 19.80 7.18 -6.06
CA PHE A 58 18.45 6.90 -6.54
C PHE A 58 17.47 8.04 -6.24
N CYS A 59 17.47 8.58 -5.01
CA CYS A 59 16.61 9.69 -4.65
C CYS A 59 16.95 10.99 -5.40
N ASN A 60 18.21 11.17 -5.81
CA ASN A 60 18.59 12.29 -6.70
C ASN A 60 17.97 12.10 -8.08
N ASP A 61 18.03 10.89 -8.66
CA ASP A 61 17.39 10.58 -9.94
C ASP A 61 15.88 10.81 -9.90
N LEU A 62 15.21 10.38 -8.83
CA LEU A 62 13.77 10.65 -8.64
C LEU A 62 13.46 12.15 -8.62
N ARG A 63 14.23 12.93 -7.86
CA ARG A 63 14.06 14.39 -7.79
C ARG A 63 14.30 15.10 -9.11
N GLU A 64 15.33 14.71 -9.87
CA GLU A 64 15.63 15.25 -11.19
C GLU A 64 14.49 15.02 -12.19
N LYS A 65 13.70 13.96 -11.97
CA LYS A 65 12.54 13.59 -12.78
C LYS A 65 11.19 14.05 -12.19
N ASP A 66 11.20 14.79 -11.08
CA ASP A 66 10.00 15.23 -10.36
C ASP A 66 9.09 14.06 -9.92
N ILE A 67 9.72 12.95 -9.53
CA ILE A 67 9.03 11.74 -9.06
C ILE A 67 8.96 11.78 -7.52
N GLU A 68 7.75 11.66 -6.98
CA GLU A 68 7.48 11.71 -5.56
C GLU A 68 7.99 10.44 -4.84
N VAL A 69 8.34 10.62 -3.55
CA VAL A 69 8.79 9.53 -2.67
C VAL A 69 7.72 9.23 -1.64
N GLY A 70 7.16 8.04 -1.71
CA GLY A 70 6.22 7.50 -0.75
C GLY A 70 6.81 6.42 0.13
N VAL A 71 6.17 6.17 1.25
CA VAL A 71 6.47 5.02 2.11
C VAL A 71 5.21 4.31 2.56
N ASN A 72 5.24 2.99 2.54
CA ASN A 72 4.26 2.13 3.16
C ASN A 72 4.70 1.85 4.60
N GLY A 73 3.91 2.33 5.56
CA GLY A 73 4.19 2.34 6.99
C GLY A 73 2.92 2.24 7.82
N GLY A 74 2.94 2.82 9.03
CA GLY A 74 1.84 2.71 9.96
C GLY A 74 1.65 1.30 10.50
N TYR A 75 2.75 0.57 10.69
CA TYR A 75 2.74 -0.79 11.23
C TYR A 75 2.64 -0.76 12.76
N PHE A 76 1.50 -0.36 13.27
CA PHE A 76 1.28 -0.15 14.70
C PHE A 76 1.48 -1.40 15.56
N ASP A 77 1.26 -2.57 15.02
CA ASP A 77 1.31 -3.83 15.77
C ASP A 77 2.71 -4.44 15.85
N TRP A 78 3.62 -4.01 14.99
CA TRP A 78 5.01 -4.46 15.04
C TRP A 78 5.95 -3.51 14.32
N VAL A 79 6.91 -3.02 15.06
CA VAL A 79 8.01 -2.25 14.52
C VAL A 79 9.29 -3.00 14.86
N SER A 80 10.11 -3.33 13.85
CA SER A 80 11.44 -3.82 14.14
C SER A 80 12.26 -2.63 14.64
N LEU A 81 12.63 -2.63 15.92
CA LEU A 81 13.52 -1.60 16.44
C LEU A 81 14.92 -1.78 15.84
N PRO A 82 15.57 -0.68 15.40
CA PRO A 82 17.00 -0.74 15.13
C PRO A 82 17.75 -1.13 16.42
N ASP A 83 18.92 -1.75 16.28
CA ASP A 83 19.82 -1.88 17.38
C ASP A 83 20.20 -0.51 17.94
N GLU A 84 20.92 -0.48 19.06
CA GLU A 84 21.36 0.78 19.70
C GLU A 84 22.23 1.67 18.77
N PHE A 85 22.75 1.11 17.68
CA PHE A 85 23.52 1.80 16.65
C PHE A 85 22.71 2.18 15.42
N GLY A 86 21.42 1.85 15.38
CA GLY A 86 20.57 2.09 14.23
C GLY A 86 20.73 1.08 13.09
N ASN A 87 21.48 -0.01 13.32
CA ASN A 87 21.61 -1.09 12.35
C ASN A 87 20.65 -2.22 12.68
N GLN A 88 20.01 -2.80 11.68
CA GLN A 88 19.35 -4.09 11.82
C GLN A 88 19.90 -5.06 10.79
N SER A 89 20.16 -6.27 11.24
CA SER A 89 20.46 -7.35 10.33
C SER A 89 19.21 -7.66 9.49
N PRO A 90 19.34 -7.75 8.16
CA PRO A 90 18.26 -8.22 7.31
C PRO A 90 17.78 -9.64 7.67
N ASP A 91 18.62 -10.37 8.40
CA ASP A 91 18.36 -11.75 8.83
C ASP A 91 17.72 -11.84 10.21
N THR A 92 17.39 -10.70 10.86
CA THR A 92 16.71 -10.72 12.17
C THR A 92 15.36 -11.43 12.04
N PRO A 93 15.15 -12.54 12.74
CA PRO A 93 13.90 -13.29 12.66
C PRO A 93 12.69 -12.42 13.02
N ILE A 94 11.55 -12.70 12.39
CA ILE A 94 10.28 -11.98 12.69
C ILE A 94 9.92 -12.03 14.17
N GLN A 95 10.32 -13.09 14.87
CA GLN A 95 10.09 -13.28 16.31
C GLN A 95 10.85 -12.26 17.20
N GLU A 96 11.91 -11.66 16.68
CA GLU A 96 12.68 -10.63 17.40
C GLU A 96 12.18 -9.21 17.12
N ARG A 97 11.11 -9.07 16.34
CA ARG A 97 10.47 -7.79 16.12
C ARG A 97 9.72 -7.38 17.38
N VAL A 98 10.07 -6.24 17.94
CA VAL A 98 9.40 -5.71 19.12
C VAL A 98 7.96 -5.37 18.74
N ARG A 99 7.01 -5.96 19.44
CA ARG A 99 5.62 -5.55 19.40
C ARG A 99 5.49 -4.21 20.08
N MET A 100 4.78 -3.31 19.44
CA MET A 100 4.38 -2.06 20.08
C MET A 100 3.35 -2.38 21.17
N ASP A 101 3.48 -1.70 22.29
CA ASP A 101 2.49 -1.79 23.36
C ASP A 101 1.22 -1.03 22.92
N MET A 102 0.12 -1.76 22.70
CA MET A 102 -1.15 -1.22 22.19
C MET A 102 -1.91 -0.47 23.27
N LYS A 103 -1.38 0.65 23.67
CA LYS A 103 -1.96 1.59 24.63
C LYS A 103 -2.03 2.99 24.05
N ALA A 104 -2.69 3.89 24.77
CA ALA A 104 -2.71 5.31 24.43
C ALA A 104 -1.29 5.84 24.25
N GLY A 105 -1.04 6.51 23.10
CA GLY A 105 0.26 7.02 22.70
C GLY A 105 1.03 6.15 21.71
N VAL A 106 0.53 4.95 21.36
CA VAL A 106 1.17 4.08 20.37
C VAL A 106 1.30 4.75 19.00
N GLY A 107 0.36 5.62 18.63
CA GLY A 107 0.42 6.40 17.40
C GLY A 107 1.64 7.32 17.36
N VAL A 108 1.89 8.04 18.44
CA VAL A 108 3.07 8.91 18.58
C VAL A 108 4.36 8.09 18.53
N GLU A 109 4.41 7.01 19.31
CA GLU A 109 5.59 6.16 19.39
C GLU A 109 5.92 5.52 18.04
N THR A 110 4.93 4.97 17.33
CA THR A 110 5.10 4.38 16.00
C THR A 110 5.67 5.41 15.01
N ALA A 111 5.11 6.62 14.97
CA ALA A 111 5.59 7.68 14.09
C ALA A 111 7.06 8.04 14.39
N GLN A 112 7.43 8.16 15.66
CA GLN A 112 8.80 8.47 16.06
C GLN A 112 9.80 7.39 15.67
N VAL A 113 9.43 6.13 15.88
CA VAL A 113 10.26 4.97 15.49
C VAL A 113 10.42 4.91 13.98
N GLU A 114 9.35 5.11 13.21
CA GLU A 114 9.41 5.09 11.75
C GLU A 114 10.25 6.25 11.19
N MET A 115 10.07 7.47 11.70
CA MET A 115 10.93 8.61 11.31
C MET A 115 12.41 8.32 11.58
N LYS A 116 12.74 7.70 12.72
CA LYS A 116 14.12 7.30 13.01
C LYS A 116 14.65 6.27 12.03
N LYS A 117 13.85 5.26 11.68
CA LYS A 117 14.21 4.24 10.69
C LYS A 117 14.41 4.81 9.29
N LEU A 118 13.53 5.71 8.90
CA LEU A 118 13.52 6.33 7.57
C LEU A 118 14.53 7.47 7.43
N LYS A 119 15.30 7.78 8.49
CA LYS A 119 16.20 8.93 8.47
C LYS A 119 17.09 8.99 7.22
N ASN A 120 17.67 7.86 6.80
CA ASN A 120 18.52 7.84 5.62
C ASN A 120 17.73 8.13 4.33
N LEU A 121 16.52 7.64 4.21
CA LEU A 121 15.63 7.93 3.08
C LEU A 121 15.19 9.42 3.11
N ILE A 122 14.77 9.91 4.26
CA ILE A 122 14.36 11.31 4.45
C ILE A 122 15.52 12.26 4.07
N ASP A 123 16.74 11.99 4.57
CA ASP A 123 17.92 12.76 4.24
C ASP A 123 18.24 12.72 2.73
N ALA A 124 18.14 11.54 2.13
CA ALA A 124 18.43 11.34 0.71
C ALA A 124 17.39 11.95 -0.22
N ALA A 125 16.12 11.80 0.09
CA ALA A 125 15.00 12.31 -0.70
C ALA A 125 14.66 13.78 -0.44
N GLY A 126 15.18 14.37 0.66
CA GLY A 126 14.81 15.72 1.10
C GLY A 126 13.43 15.80 1.76
N GLY A 127 12.80 14.66 2.04
CA GLY A 127 11.48 14.53 2.64
C GLY A 127 10.75 13.26 2.20
N ILE A 128 9.56 13.08 2.72
CA ILE A 128 8.60 12.05 2.28
C ILE A 128 7.32 12.77 1.83
N ASP A 129 6.84 12.46 0.63
CA ASP A 129 5.67 13.12 0.06
C ASP A 129 4.37 12.44 0.47
N LEU A 130 4.39 11.11 0.59
CA LEU A 130 3.21 10.30 0.89
C LEU A 130 3.53 9.19 1.89
N ILE A 131 2.67 9.01 2.88
CA ILE A 131 2.69 7.87 3.77
C ILE A 131 1.41 7.07 3.59
N THR A 132 1.57 5.81 3.23
CA THR A 132 0.49 4.83 3.15
C THR A 132 0.44 4.05 4.46
N LEU A 133 -0.64 4.19 5.22
CA LEU A 133 -0.84 3.44 6.45
C LEU A 133 -1.48 2.09 6.12
N ASP A 134 -0.74 1.01 6.34
CA ASP A 134 -1.16 -0.36 5.99
C ASP A 134 -2.09 -0.95 7.04
N GLY A 135 -3.38 -0.98 6.74
CA GLY A 135 -4.43 -1.58 7.55
C GLY A 135 -4.48 -1.05 9.00
N PRO A 136 -4.36 0.26 9.26
CA PRO A 136 -4.05 0.79 10.58
C PRO A 136 -5.16 0.51 11.59
N ILE A 137 -6.43 0.58 11.20
CA ILE A 137 -7.55 0.30 12.13
C ILE A 137 -7.46 -1.14 12.63
N ARG A 138 -7.22 -2.09 11.70
CA ARG A 138 -7.11 -3.50 12.03
C ARG A 138 -5.96 -3.78 12.99
N ARG A 139 -4.81 -3.14 12.75
CA ARG A 139 -3.60 -3.36 13.56
C ARG A 139 -3.73 -2.86 14.98
N LEU A 140 -4.56 -1.84 15.19
CA LEU A 140 -4.78 -1.23 16.49
C LEU A 140 -5.91 -1.89 17.28
N LEU A 141 -6.83 -2.60 16.64
CA LEU A 141 -7.93 -3.25 17.32
C LEU A 141 -7.49 -4.51 18.06
N TYR A 142 -8.28 -4.90 19.07
CA TYR A 142 -8.03 -6.07 19.92
C TYR A 142 -7.77 -7.32 19.08
N PRO A 143 -6.72 -8.07 19.39
CA PRO A 143 -6.26 -9.19 18.57
C PRO A 143 -7.17 -10.42 18.58
N GLY A 144 -8.17 -10.48 19.43
CA GLY A 144 -9.22 -11.48 19.28
C GLY A 144 -9.88 -11.36 17.93
N ALA A 145 -9.84 -10.19 17.35
CA ALA A 145 -10.22 -9.90 16.01
C ALA A 145 -9.07 -10.11 15.03
N ASP A 146 -7.89 -10.48 15.43
CA ASP A 146 -6.76 -10.50 14.52
C ASP A 146 -6.39 -11.90 14.03
N THR A 147 -6.54 -12.11 12.82
CA THR A 147 -5.70 -12.76 11.81
C THR A 147 -4.88 -13.97 12.28
N GLY A 148 -5.40 -14.84 13.12
CA GLY A 148 -4.72 -16.08 13.47
C GLY A 148 -3.36 -15.89 14.19
N ARG A 149 -3.06 -14.70 14.66
CA ARG A 149 -2.02 -14.52 15.66
C ARG A 149 -2.55 -15.12 16.93
N THR A 150 -2.11 -16.32 17.24
CA THR A 150 -2.27 -16.87 18.58
C THR A 150 -1.73 -15.84 19.53
N THR A 151 -2.60 -15.26 20.34
CA THR A 151 -2.18 -14.52 21.51
C THR A 151 -1.31 -15.45 22.31
N VAL A 152 -0.04 -15.13 22.43
CA VAL A 152 0.74 -15.68 23.53
C VAL A 152 0.04 -15.17 24.78
N GLU A 153 -0.32 -16.06 25.70
CA GLU A 153 -1.01 -15.70 26.95
C GLU A 153 -0.31 -14.49 27.57
N GLY A 154 -1.04 -13.40 27.76
CA GLY A 154 -0.54 -12.15 28.32
C GLY A 154 -0.29 -11.00 27.33
N ASP A 155 -0.23 -11.25 26.03
CA ASP A 155 0.13 -10.21 25.02
C ASP A 155 -1.05 -9.69 24.21
N ALA A 156 -2.26 -10.01 24.61
CA ALA A 156 -3.46 -9.56 23.93
C ALA A 156 -3.72 -8.08 24.22
N GLN A 157 -3.06 -7.23 23.43
CA GLN A 157 -3.20 -5.80 23.60
C GLN A 157 -3.64 -5.17 22.30
N GLY A 158 -4.79 -4.56 22.33
CA GLY A 158 -5.39 -3.82 21.26
C GLY A 158 -6.52 -2.98 21.85
N PHE A 159 -6.94 -1.99 21.10
CA PHE A 159 -8.07 -1.17 21.51
C PHE A 159 -9.38 -1.96 21.35
N ALA A 160 -10.24 -1.89 22.35
CA ALA A 160 -11.55 -2.51 22.31
C ALA A 160 -12.54 -1.73 21.43
N LYS A 161 -12.27 -0.44 21.22
CA LYS A 161 -13.14 0.46 20.48
C LYS A 161 -12.42 1.03 19.27
N GLN A 162 -13.10 1.01 18.14
CA GLN A 162 -12.60 1.61 16.91
C GLN A 162 -12.29 3.11 17.05
N SER A 163 -13.05 3.85 17.89
CA SER A 163 -12.78 5.26 18.12
C SER A 163 -11.41 5.50 18.77
N GLU A 164 -10.96 4.61 19.65
CA GLU A 164 -9.64 4.70 20.29
C GLU A 164 -8.54 4.43 19.26
N ALA A 165 -8.71 3.42 18.43
CA ALA A 165 -7.78 3.16 17.32
C ALA A 165 -7.68 4.34 16.34
N VAL A 166 -8.79 5.00 16.04
CA VAL A 166 -8.81 6.18 15.17
C VAL A 166 -8.05 7.35 15.79
N GLU A 167 -8.15 7.58 17.09
CA GLU A 167 -7.36 8.65 17.75
C GLU A 167 -5.85 8.38 17.64
N GLU A 168 -5.40 7.15 17.77
CA GLU A 168 -3.98 6.81 17.60
C GLU A 168 -3.50 7.02 16.16
N ILE A 169 -4.34 6.74 15.16
CA ILE A 169 -4.03 7.05 13.76
C ILE A 169 -3.88 8.57 13.57
N ILE A 170 -4.76 9.36 14.19
CA ILE A 170 -4.70 10.82 14.14
C ILE A 170 -3.41 11.34 14.80
N GLU A 171 -3.05 10.80 15.97
CA GLU A 171 -1.82 11.20 16.66
C GLU A 171 -0.54 10.81 15.89
N TYR A 172 -0.55 9.65 15.21
CA TYR A 172 0.51 9.27 14.29
C TYR A 172 0.69 10.32 13.17
N MET A 173 -0.39 10.69 12.49
CA MET A 173 -0.36 11.67 11.41
C MET A 173 0.06 13.07 11.91
N ARG A 174 -0.42 13.49 13.08
CA ARG A 174 -0.01 14.75 13.71
C ARG A 174 1.48 14.77 14.03
N THR A 175 2.00 13.65 14.52
CA THR A 175 3.42 13.51 14.87
C THR A 175 4.31 13.63 13.64
N TRP A 176 3.95 12.99 12.54
CA TRP A 176 4.64 13.16 11.27
C TRP A 176 4.60 14.61 10.78
N ARG A 177 3.42 15.26 10.79
CA ARG A 177 3.27 16.64 10.29
C ARG A 177 4.01 17.69 11.11
N LYS A 178 4.32 17.43 12.36
CA LYS A 178 5.19 18.32 13.16
C LYS A 178 6.58 18.46 12.56
N SER A 179 7.12 17.40 11.99
CA SER A 179 8.45 17.36 11.38
C SER A 179 8.42 17.50 9.86
N HIS A 180 7.34 17.04 9.22
CA HIS A 180 7.13 17.00 7.78
C HIS A 180 5.74 17.57 7.45
N PRO A 181 5.57 18.92 7.45
CA PRO A 181 4.23 19.54 7.38
C PRO A 181 3.46 19.27 6.09
N ASN A 182 4.16 18.97 5.00
CA ASN A 182 3.56 18.72 3.69
C ASN A 182 3.25 17.24 3.41
N VAL A 183 3.59 16.33 4.33
CA VAL A 183 3.35 14.91 4.13
C VAL A 183 1.86 14.62 4.00
N ARG A 184 1.51 13.85 2.99
CA ARG A 184 0.15 13.37 2.74
C ARG A 184 -0.03 11.97 3.30
N PHE A 185 -1.28 11.59 3.60
CA PHE A 185 -1.60 10.29 4.20
C PHE A 185 -2.68 9.58 3.42
N VAL A 186 -2.45 8.31 3.15
CA VAL A 186 -3.40 7.38 2.54
C VAL A 186 -3.64 6.21 3.48
N ILE A 187 -4.88 5.79 3.61
CA ILE A 187 -5.24 4.58 4.36
C ILE A 187 -5.35 3.42 3.39
N LEU A 188 -4.47 2.44 3.53
CA LEU A 188 -4.55 1.20 2.79
C LEU A 188 -5.42 0.19 3.53
N THR A 189 -6.24 -0.52 2.79
CA THR A 189 -7.00 -1.65 3.29
C THR A 189 -6.72 -2.91 2.48
N ASN A 190 -6.37 -4.00 3.17
CA ASN A 190 -6.49 -5.34 2.62
C ASN A 190 -7.96 -5.73 2.71
N PHE A 191 -8.69 -5.45 1.66
CA PHE A 191 -10.14 -5.51 1.65
C PHE A 191 -10.71 -6.89 1.99
N PRO A 192 -10.09 -8.01 1.62
CA PRO A 192 -10.55 -9.34 2.02
C PRO A 192 -10.66 -9.58 3.53
N ASN A 193 -10.01 -8.78 4.36
CA ASN A 193 -10.10 -8.88 5.83
C ASN A 193 -11.39 -8.27 6.41
N TRP A 194 -12.20 -7.59 5.60
CA TRP A 194 -13.34 -6.81 6.08
C TRP A 194 -14.67 -7.34 5.54
N GLY A 195 -15.70 -7.27 6.38
CA GLY A 195 -17.08 -7.37 5.93
C GLY A 195 -17.51 -6.13 5.14
N TRP A 196 -18.60 -6.26 4.41
CA TRP A 196 -19.18 -5.20 3.65
C TRP A 196 -20.70 -5.27 3.66
N ARG A 197 -21.38 -4.26 4.22
CA ARG A 197 -22.84 -4.17 4.32
C ARG A 197 -23.51 -5.41 4.92
N GLY A 198 -22.95 -5.93 6.00
CA GLY A 198 -23.45 -7.12 6.69
C GLY A 198 -23.01 -8.44 6.06
N ASP A 199 -22.32 -8.42 4.93
CA ASP A 199 -21.68 -9.62 4.39
C ASP A 199 -20.31 -9.83 5.03
N VAL A 200 -19.96 -11.09 5.30
CA VAL A 200 -18.73 -11.43 6.04
C VAL A 200 -17.47 -11.17 5.23
N ALA A 201 -16.35 -11.01 5.95
CA ALA A 201 -15.04 -10.97 5.36
C ALA A 201 -14.69 -12.29 4.65
N TYR A 202 -13.83 -12.21 3.64
CA TYR A 202 -13.28 -13.40 3.02
C TYR A 202 -12.36 -14.16 3.98
N TRP A 203 -11.44 -13.44 4.61
CA TRP A 203 -10.60 -13.96 5.67
C TRP A 203 -11.23 -13.68 7.01
N ALA A 204 -11.57 -14.74 7.73
CA ALA A 204 -11.70 -14.62 9.17
C ALA A 204 -10.39 -15.01 9.79
N SER A 205 -9.89 -14.12 10.55
CA SER A 205 -8.68 -14.37 11.27
C SER A 205 -9.00 -14.74 12.69
N GLY A 206 -8.48 -15.87 13.09
CA GLY A 206 -8.64 -16.38 14.44
C GLY A 206 -9.70 -17.46 14.58
N PRO A 207 -9.72 -18.14 15.75
CA PRO A 207 -10.68 -19.18 16.01
C PRO A 207 -12.08 -18.62 15.92
N GLN A 208 -12.95 -19.28 15.20
CA GLN A 208 -14.39 -19.00 15.09
C GLN A 208 -14.81 -17.86 14.14
N GLY A 209 -14.03 -17.54 13.13
CA GLY A 209 -14.49 -16.62 12.10
C GLY A 209 -14.65 -15.19 12.59
N MET A 210 -13.79 -14.74 13.48
CA MET A 210 -13.76 -13.35 13.89
C MET A 210 -13.24 -12.49 12.72
N TYR A 211 -13.99 -11.48 12.36
CA TYR A 211 -13.62 -10.47 11.40
C TYR A 211 -13.78 -9.08 12.04
N TRP A 212 -13.19 -8.07 11.40
CA TRP A 212 -13.11 -6.71 11.93
C TRP A 212 -14.45 -5.93 11.89
N GLY A 213 -15.49 -6.53 11.36
CA GLY A 213 -16.76 -5.91 11.08
C GLY A 213 -16.83 -5.34 9.67
N ASP A 214 -17.82 -4.49 9.44
CA ASP A 214 -18.03 -3.82 8.18
C ASP A 214 -17.05 -2.66 7.99
N TYR A 215 -16.34 -2.67 6.85
CA TYR A 215 -15.36 -1.62 6.55
C TYR A 215 -16.01 -0.27 6.26
N LYS A 216 -17.20 -0.27 5.67
CA LYS A 216 -17.87 0.98 5.30
C LYS A 216 -18.05 1.95 6.48
N PRO A 217 -18.71 1.59 7.60
CA PRO A 217 -18.83 2.50 8.74
C PRO A 217 -17.48 2.81 9.38
N ALA A 218 -16.52 1.88 9.33
CA ALA A 218 -15.19 2.07 9.85
C ALA A 218 -14.46 3.21 9.14
N ILE A 219 -14.42 3.15 7.81
CA ILE A 219 -13.71 4.15 6.99
C ILE A 219 -14.44 5.50 6.97
N GLU A 220 -15.77 5.51 6.94
CA GLU A 220 -16.55 6.75 7.04
C GLU A 220 -16.31 7.47 8.38
N SER A 221 -16.22 6.71 9.47
CA SER A 221 -15.88 7.26 10.80
C SER A 221 -14.45 7.82 10.83
N LEU A 222 -13.48 7.08 10.28
CA LEU A 222 -12.09 7.54 10.23
C LEU A 222 -11.97 8.85 9.42
N ILE A 223 -12.53 8.89 8.22
CA ILE A 223 -12.50 10.09 7.35
C ILE A 223 -13.06 11.30 8.10
N ARG A 224 -14.26 11.16 8.69
CA ARG A 224 -14.89 12.24 9.45
C ARG A 224 -14.04 12.70 10.63
N ARG A 225 -13.48 11.77 11.41
CA ARG A 225 -12.66 12.10 12.59
C ARG A 225 -11.35 12.78 12.20
N CYS A 226 -10.70 12.36 11.11
CA CYS A 226 -9.52 13.02 10.58
C CYS A 226 -9.81 14.47 10.15
N GLN A 227 -10.95 14.69 9.51
CA GLN A 227 -11.39 16.05 9.12
C GLN A 227 -11.66 16.92 10.35
N GLU A 228 -12.42 16.44 11.33
CA GLU A 228 -12.71 17.12 12.60
C GLU A 228 -11.43 17.47 13.37
N ALA A 229 -10.44 16.60 13.33
CA ALA A 229 -9.16 16.76 14.00
C ALA A 229 -8.16 17.70 13.27
N GLY A 230 -8.51 18.18 12.07
CA GLY A 230 -7.64 19.02 11.24
C GLY A 230 -6.44 18.28 10.63
N VAL A 231 -6.53 16.96 10.49
CA VAL A 231 -5.52 16.10 9.85
C VAL A 231 -6.17 15.31 8.70
N PRO A 232 -6.60 15.99 7.63
CA PRO A 232 -7.29 15.33 6.54
C PRO A 232 -6.41 14.29 5.86
N LEU A 233 -7.06 13.21 5.39
CA LEU A 233 -6.45 12.21 4.53
C LEU A 233 -6.33 12.75 3.10
N ASP A 234 -5.33 12.25 2.36
CA ASP A 234 -5.22 12.47 0.91
C ASP A 234 -6.11 11.46 0.15
N GLY A 235 -6.14 10.21 0.61
CA GLY A 235 -6.89 9.17 -0.08
C GLY A 235 -7.13 7.90 0.71
N ILE A 236 -7.87 7.02 0.07
CA ILE A 236 -8.10 5.63 0.51
C ILE A 236 -7.58 4.71 -0.57
N ARG A 237 -6.80 3.71 -0.18
CA ARG A 237 -6.17 2.73 -1.06
C ARG A 237 -6.73 1.34 -0.80
N VAL A 238 -6.98 0.62 -1.87
CA VAL A 238 -7.40 -0.79 -1.81
C VAL A 238 -6.28 -1.68 -2.30
N ASP A 239 -5.90 -2.63 -1.46
CA ASP A 239 -5.11 -3.80 -1.81
C ASP A 239 -6.04 -5.02 -1.89
N ASN A 240 -6.28 -5.45 -3.10
CA ASN A 240 -7.10 -6.61 -3.40
C ASN A 240 -6.60 -7.25 -4.71
N PRO A 241 -5.63 -8.16 -4.64
CA PRO A 241 -5.03 -8.78 -5.82
C PRO A 241 -6.06 -9.33 -6.81
N TYR A 242 -5.69 -9.40 -8.08
CA TYR A 242 -6.56 -9.82 -9.18
C TYR A 242 -7.40 -11.06 -8.85
N GLU A 243 -6.77 -12.08 -8.26
CA GLU A 243 -7.42 -13.36 -7.95
C GLU A 243 -8.52 -13.21 -6.90
N PHE A 244 -8.31 -12.34 -5.91
CA PHE A 244 -9.35 -12.02 -4.92
C PHE A 244 -10.46 -11.17 -5.53
N ALA A 245 -10.09 -10.16 -6.31
CA ALA A 245 -11.05 -9.29 -6.97
C ALA A 245 -12.01 -10.04 -7.89
N THR A 246 -11.53 -11.13 -8.51
CA THR A 246 -12.28 -11.93 -9.48
C THR A 246 -12.87 -13.22 -8.92
N GLY A 247 -12.61 -13.54 -7.65
CA GLY A 247 -13.03 -14.80 -7.04
C GLY A 247 -12.29 -16.03 -7.60
N GLN A 248 -11.12 -15.84 -8.20
CA GLN A 248 -10.30 -16.93 -8.76
C GLN A 248 -9.24 -17.45 -7.78
N PHE A 249 -9.26 -16.95 -6.56
CA PHE A 249 -8.27 -17.32 -5.56
C PHE A 249 -8.38 -18.81 -5.20
N GLU A 250 -7.27 -19.50 -5.27
CA GLU A 250 -7.10 -20.87 -4.81
C GLU A 250 -6.19 -20.89 -3.60
N LEU A 251 -6.62 -21.49 -2.50
CA LEU A 251 -5.79 -21.68 -1.32
C LEU A 251 -4.58 -22.56 -1.67
N ARG A 252 -3.44 -21.92 -1.90
CA ARG A 252 -2.17 -22.61 -2.17
C ARG A 252 -1.29 -22.75 -0.94
N ASN A 253 -1.58 -21.99 0.11
CA ASN A 253 -0.74 -21.93 1.29
C ASN A 253 -1.52 -22.35 2.53
N THR A 254 -1.16 -23.51 3.08
CA THR A 254 -1.75 -24.07 4.31
C THR A 254 -1.46 -23.23 5.57
N LYS A 255 -0.69 -22.16 5.46
CA LYS A 255 -0.43 -21.21 6.57
C LYS A 255 -1.55 -20.20 6.78
N TRP A 256 -2.41 -20.01 5.78
CA TRP A 256 -3.54 -19.11 5.89
C TRP A 256 -4.75 -19.85 6.46
N PRO A 257 -5.55 -19.20 7.31
CA PRO A 257 -6.78 -19.80 7.80
C PRO A 257 -7.72 -20.11 6.62
N GLU A 258 -8.53 -21.15 6.78
CA GLU A 258 -9.62 -21.44 5.83
C GLU A 258 -10.48 -20.20 5.62
N PRO A 259 -10.82 -19.85 4.39
CA PRO A 259 -11.70 -18.73 4.13
C PRO A 259 -13.09 -19.01 4.73
N ILE A 260 -13.71 -17.98 5.31
CA ILE A 260 -15.08 -18.09 5.85
C ILE A 260 -16.08 -18.35 4.73
N LYS A 261 -15.77 -17.84 3.55
CA LYS A 261 -16.64 -17.86 2.39
C LYS A 261 -15.87 -18.33 1.17
N ASP A 262 -16.51 -19.13 0.32
CA ASP A 262 -15.94 -19.44 -0.98
C ASP A 262 -15.71 -18.12 -1.76
N PRO A 263 -14.48 -17.80 -2.16
CA PRO A 263 -14.16 -16.57 -2.88
C PRO A 263 -15.00 -16.38 -4.13
N LYS A 264 -15.35 -17.47 -4.81
CA LYS A 264 -16.18 -17.45 -6.02
C LYS A 264 -17.61 -16.94 -5.78
N THR A 265 -18.06 -16.92 -4.52
CA THR A 265 -19.38 -16.41 -4.13
C THR A 265 -19.36 -14.94 -3.71
N VAL A 266 -18.19 -14.32 -3.64
CA VAL A 266 -18.02 -12.92 -3.25
C VAL A 266 -17.70 -12.09 -4.48
N ASP A 267 -18.59 -11.18 -4.82
CA ASP A 267 -18.34 -10.20 -5.88
C ASP A 267 -17.60 -8.97 -5.28
N TRP A 268 -16.27 -9.01 -5.34
CA TRP A 268 -15.42 -7.98 -4.76
C TRP A 268 -15.40 -6.68 -5.56
N LEU A 269 -15.50 -6.77 -6.89
CA LEU A 269 -15.42 -5.58 -7.74
C LEU A 269 -16.49 -4.54 -7.45
N PRO A 270 -17.78 -4.88 -7.26
CA PRO A 270 -18.78 -3.90 -6.83
C PRO A 270 -18.48 -3.23 -5.49
N ARG A 271 -17.88 -3.98 -4.55
CA ARG A 271 -17.49 -3.43 -3.25
C ARG A 271 -16.36 -2.39 -3.41
N ILE A 272 -15.36 -2.70 -4.23
CA ILE A 272 -14.25 -1.79 -4.53
C ILE A 272 -14.78 -0.54 -5.24
N LEU A 273 -15.65 -0.69 -6.24
CA LEU A 273 -16.28 0.43 -6.95
C LEU A 273 -17.15 1.30 -6.04
N GLU A 274 -17.84 0.68 -5.08
CA GLU A 274 -18.60 1.42 -4.09
C GLU A 274 -17.69 2.21 -3.14
N LEU A 275 -16.57 1.61 -2.71
CA LEU A 275 -15.57 2.29 -1.89
C LEU A 275 -14.92 3.45 -2.65
N GLU A 276 -14.62 3.29 -3.94
CA GLU A 276 -14.19 4.39 -4.82
C GLU A 276 -15.18 5.56 -4.78
N LYS A 277 -16.47 5.25 -4.93
CA LYS A 277 -17.53 6.27 -4.88
C LYS A 277 -17.61 6.96 -3.51
N ILE A 278 -17.52 6.21 -2.41
CA ILE A 278 -17.55 6.77 -1.04
C ILE A 278 -16.35 7.71 -0.86
N THR A 279 -15.17 7.26 -1.23
CA THR A 279 -13.92 8.02 -1.11
C THR A 279 -14.01 9.36 -1.87
N ARG A 280 -14.42 9.31 -3.13
CA ARG A 280 -14.59 10.52 -3.95
C ARG A 280 -15.68 11.44 -3.44
N THR A 281 -16.78 10.89 -2.89
CA THR A 281 -17.85 11.70 -2.29
C THR A 281 -17.36 12.45 -1.07
N ALA A 282 -16.36 11.91 -0.37
CA ALA A 282 -15.68 12.57 0.75
C ALA A 282 -14.62 13.61 0.30
N GLY A 283 -14.40 13.79 -1.00
CA GLY A 283 -13.40 14.69 -1.56
C GLY A 283 -11.97 14.16 -1.49
N LEU A 284 -11.81 12.84 -1.34
CA LEU A 284 -10.52 12.16 -1.24
C LEU A 284 -10.18 11.43 -2.55
N LYS A 285 -8.89 11.21 -2.80
CA LYS A 285 -8.40 10.36 -3.89
C LYS A 285 -8.66 8.90 -3.59
N PHE A 286 -9.04 8.16 -4.61
CA PHE A 286 -9.13 6.70 -4.54
C PHE A 286 -7.94 6.07 -5.24
N ASP A 287 -7.20 5.24 -4.49
CA ASP A 287 -6.04 4.54 -4.97
C ASP A 287 -6.36 3.04 -5.15
N LEU A 288 -5.89 2.46 -6.25
CA LEU A 288 -6.00 1.02 -6.51
C LEU A 288 -4.61 0.42 -6.67
N ILE A 289 -4.26 -0.52 -5.79
CA ILE A 289 -3.10 -1.39 -6.03
C ILE A 289 -3.50 -2.40 -7.10
N VAL A 290 -2.69 -2.44 -8.15
CA VAL A 290 -2.86 -3.38 -9.25
C VAL A 290 -1.72 -4.38 -9.21
N ASN A 291 -2.05 -5.57 -8.77
CA ASN A 291 -1.12 -6.69 -8.64
C ASN A 291 -1.84 -8.02 -8.85
N SER A 292 -1.08 -9.11 -8.87
CA SER A 292 -1.57 -10.47 -8.94
C SER A 292 -0.73 -11.36 -8.03
N GLU A 293 -1.37 -12.06 -7.11
CA GLU A 293 -0.68 -13.02 -6.25
C GLU A 293 -0.19 -14.24 -7.05
N TYR A 294 -1.06 -14.80 -7.88
CA TYR A 294 -0.71 -15.95 -8.73
C TYR A 294 0.37 -15.58 -9.75
N GLY A 295 0.20 -14.46 -10.44
CA GLY A 295 1.20 -13.96 -11.40
C GLY A 295 2.53 -13.73 -10.73
N GLY A 296 2.51 -13.03 -9.59
CA GLY A 296 3.70 -12.76 -8.78
C GLY A 296 4.39 -13.99 -8.20
N ALA A 297 3.66 -15.10 -8.03
CA ALA A 297 4.23 -16.38 -7.61
C ALA A 297 4.76 -17.24 -8.77
N THR A 298 4.45 -16.88 -10.03
CA THR A 298 4.69 -17.74 -11.20
C THR A 298 5.83 -17.26 -12.09
N SER A 299 5.74 -16.03 -12.61
CA SER A 299 6.75 -15.46 -13.51
C SER A 299 6.54 -13.94 -13.74
N ASN A 300 7.54 -13.26 -14.28
CA ASN A 300 7.43 -11.86 -14.72
C ASN A 300 6.30 -11.67 -15.74
N GLN A 301 6.20 -12.57 -16.72
CA GLN A 301 5.14 -12.53 -17.72
C GLN A 301 3.76 -12.67 -17.09
N ALA A 302 3.57 -13.68 -16.22
CA ALA A 302 2.29 -13.91 -15.57
C ALA A 302 1.88 -12.73 -14.67
N PHE A 303 2.84 -12.10 -13.98
CA PHE A 303 2.58 -10.90 -13.21
C PHE A 303 2.11 -9.74 -14.10
N ALA A 304 2.84 -9.47 -15.18
CA ALA A 304 2.51 -8.38 -16.10
C ALA A 304 1.12 -8.58 -16.73
N GLU A 305 0.88 -9.75 -17.33
CA GLU A 305 -0.40 -10.07 -18.00
C GLU A 305 -1.59 -9.99 -17.03
N ARG A 306 -1.48 -10.54 -15.82
CA ARG A 306 -2.56 -10.52 -14.83
C ARG A 306 -2.82 -9.13 -14.26
N SER A 307 -1.79 -8.36 -14.02
CA SER A 307 -1.94 -6.97 -13.55
C SER A 307 -2.62 -6.11 -14.61
N LEU A 308 -2.25 -6.26 -15.88
CA LEU A 308 -2.90 -5.54 -16.98
C LEU A 308 -4.35 -6.02 -17.22
N GLU A 309 -4.62 -7.31 -17.07
CA GLU A 309 -5.98 -7.86 -17.13
C GLU A 309 -6.86 -7.30 -16.01
N TYR A 310 -6.30 -7.15 -14.78
CA TYR A 310 -7.01 -6.53 -13.66
C TYR A 310 -7.38 -5.07 -13.96
N LEU A 311 -6.45 -4.30 -14.48
CA LEU A 311 -6.70 -2.93 -14.90
C LEU A 311 -7.85 -2.85 -15.91
N ASP A 312 -7.77 -3.65 -16.98
CA ASP A 312 -8.79 -3.67 -18.03
C ASP A 312 -10.16 -4.10 -17.48
N LEU A 313 -10.19 -5.08 -16.59
CA LEU A 313 -11.41 -5.53 -15.95
C LEU A 313 -12.03 -4.43 -15.08
N TYR A 314 -11.22 -3.76 -14.26
CA TYR A 314 -11.67 -2.67 -13.40
C TYR A 314 -12.28 -1.53 -14.23
N HIS A 315 -11.62 -1.17 -15.34
CA HIS A 315 -12.12 -0.16 -16.27
C HIS A 315 -13.42 -0.56 -16.97
N ARG A 316 -13.52 -1.83 -17.41
CA ARG A 316 -14.76 -2.36 -18.00
C ARG A 316 -15.95 -2.30 -17.03
N LYS A 317 -15.68 -2.42 -15.73
CA LYS A 317 -16.71 -2.31 -14.67
C LYS A 317 -17.01 -0.86 -14.27
N GLY A 318 -16.36 0.11 -14.90
CA GLY A 318 -16.61 1.54 -14.71
C GLY A 318 -15.74 2.23 -13.67
N GLY A 319 -14.79 1.52 -13.08
CA GLY A 319 -13.83 2.11 -12.13
C GLY A 319 -12.83 3.04 -12.82
N ARG A 320 -12.44 4.10 -12.13
CA ARG A 320 -11.47 5.10 -12.59
C ARG A 320 -10.72 5.66 -11.40
N PRO A 321 -9.78 4.91 -10.83
CA PRO A 321 -8.96 5.37 -9.73
C PRO A 321 -8.26 6.69 -10.03
N ASP A 322 -8.05 7.49 -9.01
CA ASP A 322 -7.29 8.74 -9.10
C ASP A 322 -5.78 8.46 -9.10
N ARG A 323 -5.39 7.34 -8.47
CA ARG A 323 -4.02 6.85 -8.42
C ARG A 323 -3.99 5.34 -8.59
N TYR A 324 -3.10 4.87 -9.44
CA TYR A 324 -2.78 3.46 -9.59
C TYR A 324 -1.43 3.17 -8.98
N ILE A 325 -1.32 2.03 -8.30
CA ILE A 325 -0.04 1.55 -7.80
C ILE A 325 0.22 0.18 -8.42
N LEU A 326 1.20 0.11 -9.33
CA LEU A 326 1.71 -1.18 -9.80
C LEU A 326 2.70 -1.71 -8.77
N GLU A 327 2.33 -2.78 -8.08
CA GLU A 327 3.06 -3.25 -6.92
C GLU A 327 3.56 -4.67 -7.07
N GLY A 328 4.88 -4.85 -6.97
CA GLY A 328 5.55 -6.15 -6.91
C GLY A 328 5.77 -6.60 -5.46
N TRP A 329 4.78 -7.28 -4.86
CA TRP A 329 4.86 -7.77 -3.49
C TRP A 329 5.40 -9.21 -3.37
N PHE A 330 5.37 -9.97 -4.46
CA PHE A 330 5.72 -11.38 -4.50
C PHE A 330 7.12 -11.61 -5.06
N GLN A 331 7.46 -12.87 -5.38
CA GLN A 331 8.73 -13.22 -6.00
C GLN A 331 8.95 -12.50 -7.33
N TYR A 332 7.87 -12.37 -8.10
CA TYR A 332 7.88 -11.69 -9.40
C TYR A 332 7.04 -10.40 -9.36
N PRO A 333 7.43 -9.36 -10.11
CA PRO A 333 8.55 -9.36 -11.06
C PRO A 333 9.89 -9.34 -10.33
N ASP A 334 10.82 -10.20 -10.74
CA ASP A 334 12.19 -10.20 -10.24
C ASP A 334 13.14 -9.39 -11.15
N GLN A 335 12.66 -9.01 -12.32
CA GLN A 335 13.33 -8.11 -13.27
C GLN A 335 12.62 -6.77 -13.30
N LEU A 336 13.28 -5.72 -12.82
CA LEU A 336 12.68 -4.40 -12.74
C LEU A 336 12.89 -3.57 -14.01
N GLY A 337 13.99 -3.76 -14.73
CA GLY A 337 14.35 -3.13 -15.99
C GLY A 337 15.10 -4.09 -16.92
N PRO A 338 15.47 -3.64 -18.13
CA PRO A 338 15.12 -2.35 -18.75
C PRO A 338 13.67 -2.26 -19.25
N ASP A 339 13.16 -1.05 -19.43
CA ASP A 339 11.80 -0.80 -19.94
C ASP A 339 11.59 -1.17 -21.41
N THR A 340 12.66 -1.50 -22.12
CA THR A 340 12.65 -2.04 -23.49
C THR A 340 12.49 -3.56 -23.53
N GLN A 341 12.66 -4.24 -22.41
CA GLN A 341 12.53 -5.69 -22.30
C GLN A 341 11.11 -6.07 -21.86
N PRO A 342 10.38 -6.92 -22.60
CA PRO A 342 9.05 -7.36 -22.23
C PRO A 342 9.00 -7.98 -20.82
N PHE A 343 7.90 -7.73 -20.11
CA PHE A 343 7.59 -8.29 -18.78
C PHE A 343 8.50 -7.85 -17.63
N THR A 344 9.42 -6.91 -17.84
CA THR A 344 10.05 -6.24 -16.70
C THR A 344 9.03 -5.33 -16.01
N LEU A 345 9.26 -4.95 -14.76
CA LEU A 345 8.34 -4.06 -14.06
C LEU A 345 8.23 -2.70 -14.78
N SER A 346 9.35 -2.11 -15.19
CA SER A 346 9.38 -0.84 -15.92
C SER A 346 8.70 -0.92 -17.30
N HIS A 347 8.84 -2.06 -18.01
CA HIS A 347 8.09 -2.28 -19.25
C HIS A 347 6.58 -2.33 -18.97
N THR A 348 6.18 -3.07 -17.94
CA THR A 348 4.77 -3.19 -17.53
C THR A 348 4.19 -1.84 -17.14
N VAL A 349 4.96 -0.95 -16.49
CA VAL A 349 4.57 0.44 -16.20
C VAL A 349 4.26 1.21 -17.48
N THR A 350 5.07 1.08 -18.51
CA THR A 350 4.83 1.79 -19.78
C THR A 350 3.57 1.31 -20.51
N GLU A 351 3.34 -0.01 -20.53
CA GLU A 351 2.09 -0.58 -21.06
C GLU A 351 0.86 -0.17 -20.24
N PHE A 352 1.02 -0.13 -18.93
CA PHE A 352 -0.03 0.31 -18.01
C PHE A 352 -0.42 1.77 -18.29
N ALA A 353 0.57 2.65 -18.39
CA ALA A 353 0.38 4.08 -18.71
C ALA A 353 -0.39 4.28 -20.03
N GLN A 354 -0.05 3.52 -21.07
CA GLN A 354 -0.77 3.56 -22.34
C GLN A 354 -2.25 3.19 -22.20
N ARG A 355 -2.56 2.16 -21.40
CA ARG A 355 -3.94 1.70 -21.18
C ARG A 355 -4.78 2.69 -20.39
N ILE A 356 -4.19 3.46 -19.48
CA ILE A 356 -4.89 4.51 -18.74
C ILE A 356 -4.88 5.87 -19.46
N GLY A 357 -4.37 5.91 -20.71
CA GLY A 357 -4.36 7.11 -21.55
C GLY A 357 -3.28 8.12 -21.22
N MET A 358 -2.24 7.73 -20.47
CA MET A 358 -1.03 8.53 -20.30
C MET A 358 -0.15 8.33 -21.53
N ARG A 359 0.12 9.41 -22.25
CA ARG A 359 1.06 9.36 -23.38
C ARG A 359 2.46 9.63 -22.88
N SER A 360 3.42 8.73 -23.16
CA SER A 360 4.83 9.13 -23.19
C SER A 360 4.98 10.23 -24.23
N MET A 361 5.82 11.24 -23.99
CA MET A 361 6.12 12.23 -24.99
C MET A 361 6.73 11.50 -26.19
N GLU A 362 5.98 11.44 -27.29
CA GLU A 362 6.40 10.77 -28.52
C GLU A 362 7.70 11.41 -29.02
N GLN A 363 8.62 10.56 -29.42
CA GLN A 363 9.69 11.02 -30.33
C GLN A 363 9.04 11.78 -31.47
N PRO A 364 9.57 12.97 -31.85
CA PRO A 364 9.11 13.65 -33.04
C PRO A 364 9.22 12.67 -34.22
N SER A 365 8.09 12.45 -34.88
CA SER A 365 8.06 11.66 -36.10
C SER A 365 9.20 12.19 -37.01
N SER A 366 10.15 11.32 -37.29
CA SER A 366 11.12 11.57 -38.38
C SER A 366 10.29 11.69 -39.64
N SER A 367 9.87 12.92 -39.95
CA SER A 367 9.35 13.27 -41.26
C SER A 367 10.53 13.15 -42.24
N GLU A 368 10.47 12.15 -43.09
CA GLU A 368 11.21 12.08 -44.32
C GLU A 368 11.03 13.33 -45.19
#